data_d489ce02c73df9efe13529c7b4b1de9a
#
_entry.id   d489ce02c73df9efe13529c7b4b1de9a
#
_cell.length_a   1.000
_cell.length_b   1.000
_cell.length_c   1.000
_cell.angle_alpha   90.00
_cell.angle_beta   90.00
_cell.angle_gamma   90.00
#
_symmetry.space_group_name_H-M   'P 1'
#
loop_
_entity.id
_entity.type
_entity.pdbx_description
1 polymer ?
#
loop_
_entity_poly.entity_id
_entity_poly.type
_entity_poly.pdbx_seq_one_letter_code
_entity_poly.pdbx_strand_id
1 'polypeptide(L)'
;MFHVETALDDEALIAHICDRFHETHRRELPAVLALARDIEACGAPSGLAQALAAMAAELEMHMFKEEMRLFPMMEQGGNTLLWQLVDAMRAEHLGQRDQIHQLQSGLSLLVVPAGCETLLAELRQSAGKLFADLIEHMDVEDQVLFERFGRRGR
;
A
#
# COMPACT_ATOMS: atom_id res chain seq x y z
N MET A 1 -11.50 2.11 16.28
CA MET A 1 -11.14 1.19 15.21
C MET A 1 -9.67 0.74 15.33
N PHE A 2 -8.70 1.63 15.41
CA PHE A 2 -7.26 1.28 15.59
C PHE A 2 -6.85 1.32 17.05
N HIS A 3 -7.44 0.47 17.90
CA HIS A 3 -7.20 0.50 19.35
C HIS A 3 -5.78 0.06 19.74
N VAL A 4 -5.24 -0.93 19.03
CA VAL A 4 -3.88 -1.43 19.27
C VAL A 4 -2.86 -0.37 18.85
N GLU A 5 -2.98 0.14 17.64
CA GLU A 5 -2.09 1.12 17.05
C GLU A 5 -2.10 2.44 17.84
N THR A 6 -3.27 2.87 18.28
CA THR A 6 -3.43 4.10 19.07
C THR A 6 -2.73 4.01 20.43
N ALA A 7 -2.64 2.81 21.02
CA ALA A 7 -2.01 2.57 22.30
C ALA A 7 -0.47 2.51 22.24
N LEU A 8 0.12 2.33 21.05
CA LEU A 8 1.57 2.27 20.85
C LEU A 8 2.18 3.68 20.90
N ASP A 9 3.40 3.81 21.45
CA ASP A 9 4.19 5.02 21.28
C ASP A 9 4.70 5.14 19.83
N ASP A 10 5.36 6.25 19.51
CA ASP A 10 5.77 6.54 18.12
C ASP A 10 6.74 5.51 17.58
N GLU A 11 7.74 5.10 18.36
CA GLU A 11 8.73 4.10 17.96
C GLU A 11 8.09 2.74 17.72
N ALA A 12 7.25 2.29 18.65
CA ALA A 12 6.54 1.02 18.55
C ALA A 12 5.52 1.00 17.40
N LEU A 13 4.84 2.13 17.15
CA LEU A 13 3.90 2.26 16.04
C LEU A 13 4.62 2.22 14.68
N ILE A 14 5.74 2.93 14.55
CA ILE A 14 6.57 2.89 13.35
C ILE A 14 7.10 1.48 13.08
N ALA A 15 7.62 0.79 14.11
CA ALA A 15 8.05 -0.60 13.99
C ALA A 15 6.90 -1.51 13.56
N HIS A 16 5.71 -1.34 14.13
CA HIS A 16 4.50 -2.08 13.74
C HIS A 16 4.14 -1.86 12.27
N ILE A 17 4.17 -0.62 11.79
CA ILE A 17 3.90 -0.29 10.38
C ILE A 17 4.90 -1.00 9.46
N CYS A 18 6.18 -0.93 9.77
CA CYS A 18 7.22 -1.59 8.98
C CYS A 18 7.05 -3.11 8.95
N ASP A 19 6.84 -3.74 10.09
CA ASP A 19 6.75 -5.20 10.21
C ASP A 19 5.44 -5.75 9.65
N ARG A 20 4.31 -5.13 10.01
CA ARG A 20 2.98 -5.61 9.62
C ARG A 20 2.64 -5.28 8.17
N PHE A 21 3.03 -4.11 7.68
CA PHE A 21 2.63 -3.63 6.36
C PHE A 21 3.78 -3.64 5.35
N HIS A 22 4.85 -2.89 5.56
CA HIS A 22 5.92 -2.76 4.58
C HIS A 22 6.52 -4.10 4.18
N GLU A 23 6.91 -4.93 5.14
CA GLU A 23 7.46 -6.27 4.89
C GLU A 23 6.44 -7.20 4.23
N THR A 24 5.18 -7.12 4.63
CA THR A 24 4.10 -7.91 4.03
C THR A 24 3.89 -7.53 2.57
N HIS A 25 3.86 -6.24 2.25
CA HIS A 25 3.72 -5.76 0.88
C HIS A 25 4.89 -6.20 0.00
N ARG A 26 6.13 -6.08 0.50
CA ARG A 26 7.33 -6.53 -0.21
C ARG A 26 7.32 -8.02 -0.52
N ARG A 27 6.74 -8.82 0.36
CA ARG A 27 6.60 -10.26 0.17
C ARG A 27 5.47 -10.63 -0.79
N GLU A 28 4.33 -9.95 -0.68
CA GLU A 28 3.11 -10.33 -1.41
C GLU A 28 3.01 -9.73 -2.82
N LEU A 29 3.51 -8.52 -3.04
CA LEU A 29 3.46 -7.86 -4.36
C LEU A 29 4.07 -8.69 -5.48
N PRO A 30 5.27 -9.28 -5.35
CA PRO A 30 5.84 -10.11 -6.41
C PRO A 30 4.98 -11.32 -6.74
N ALA A 31 4.33 -11.93 -5.75
CA ALA A 31 3.45 -13.08 -5.95
C ALA A 31 2.18 -12.70 -6.73
N VAL A 32 1.54 -11.58 -6.36
CA VAL A 32 0.36 -11.05 -7.09
C VAL A 32 0.74 -10.68 -8.52
N LEU A 33 1.89 -10.05 -8.71
CA LEU A 33 2.39 -9.68 -10.04
C LEU A 33 2.65 -10.92 -10.91
N ALA A 34 3.20 -11.99 -10.34
CA ALA A 34 3.40 -13.26 -11.05
C ALA A 34 2.06 -13.86 -11.50
N LEU A 35 1.04 -13.87 -10.64
CA LEU A 35 -0.30 -14.33 -10.98
C LEU A 35 -0.93 -13.51 -12.12
N ALA A 36 -0.75 -12.19 -12.10
CA ALA A 36 -1.24 -11.30 -13.16
C ALA A 36 -0.56 -11.59 -14.51
N ARG A 37 0.74 -11.86 -14.50
CA ARG A 37 1.48 -12.28 -15.72
C ARG A 37 1.01 -13.63 -16.23
N ASP A 38 0.75 -14.57 -15.34
CA ASP A 38 0.24 -15.89 -15.70
C ASP A 38 -1.15 -15.80 -16.33
N ILE A 39 -2.03 -14.95 -15.81
CA ILE A 39 -3.35 -14.66 -16.39
C ILE A 39 -3.23 -14.10 -17.81
N GLU A 40 -2.34 -13.17 -18.03
CA GLU A 40 -2.10 -12.60 -19.36
C GLU A 40 -1.52 -13.62 -20.33
N ALA A 41 -0.60 -14.47 -19.87
CA ALA A 41 -0.06 -15.59 -20.64
C ALA A 41 -1.13 -16.65 -20.98
N CYS A 42 -2.13 -16.80 -20.11
CA CYS A 42 -3.27 -17.70 -20.31
C CYS A 42 -4.25 -17.19 -21.40
N GLY A 43 -4.06 -15.97 -21.92
CA GLY A 43 -4.85 -15.41 -23.00
C GLY A 43 -5.83 -14.31 -22.58
N ALA A 44 -5.58 -13.67 -21.45
CA ALA A 44 -6.36 -12.53 -20.97
C ALA A 44 -5.50 -11.23 -20.94
N PRO A 45 -5.10 -10.69 -22.09
CA PRO A 45 -4.30 -9.48 -22.13
C PRO A 45 -5.13 -8.30 -21.61
N SER A 46 -4.69 -7.70 -20.51
CA SER A 46 -5.46 -6.68 -19.80
C SER A 46 -4.66 -5.43 -19.42
N GLY A 47 -3.33 -5.47 -19.55
CA GLY A 47 -2.44 -4.45 -19.01
C GLY A 47 -2.35 -4.48 -17.47
N LEU A 48 -2.98 -5.44 -16.81
CA LEU A 48 -3.02 -5.57 -15.35
C LEU A 48 -1.63 -5.78 -14.75
N ALA A 49 -0.82 -6.67 -15.35
CA ALA A 49 0.54 -6.93 -14.87
C ALA A 49 1.42 -5.67 -14.94
N GLN A 50 1.32 -4.90 -16.01
CA GLN A 50 2.04 -3.64 -16.15
C GLN A 50 1.58 -2.60 -15.11
N ALA A 51 0.28 -2.48 -14.90
CA ALA A 51 -0.29 -1.56 -13.90
C ALA A 51 0.12 -1.94 -12.47
N LEU A 52 0.11 -3.23 -12.13
CA LEU A 52 0.60 -3.75 -10.85
C LEU A 52 2.10 -3.52 -10.66
N ALA A 53 2.90 -3.71 -11.70
CA ALA A 53 4.35 -3.45 -11.65
C ALA A 53 4.64 -1.97 -11.41
N ALA A 54 3.91 -1.07 -12.05
CA ALA A 54 4.02 0.38 -11.84
C ALA A 54 3.65 0.75 -10.40
N MET A 55 2.54 0.23 -9.88
CA MET A 55 2.12 0.44 -8.49
C MET A 55 3.17 -0.08 -7.51
N ALA A 56 3.74 -1.25 -7.77
CA ALA A 56 4.78 -1.84 -6.92
C ALA A 56 6.03 -0.95 -6.83
N ALA A 57 6.47 -0.39 -7.95
CA ALA A 57 7.63 0.51 -7.99
C ALA A 57 7.36 1.82 -7.23
N GLU A 58 6.19 2.41 -7.41
CA GLU A 58 5.78 3.63 -6.70
C GLU A 58 5.64 3.39 -5.19
N LEU A 59 5.06 2.25 -4.80
CA LEU A 59 4.91 1.88 -3.39
C LEU A 59 6.27 1.65 -2.73
N GLU A 60 7.19 0.96 -3.38
CA GLU A 60 8.54 0.75 -2.83
C GLU A 60 9.27 2.08 -2.61
N MET A 61 9.17 3.01 -3.55
CA MET A 61 9.74 4.35 -3.40
C MET A 61 9.07 5.13 -2.26
N HIS A 62 7.77 4.99 -2.09
CA HIS A 62 7.00 5.59 -1.01
C HIS A 62 7.47 5.07 0.37
N MET A 63 7.49 3.75 0.55
CA MET A 63 7.96 3.10 1.78
C MET A 63 9.42 3.44 2.08
N PHE A 64 10.27 3.50 1.05
CA PHE A 64 11.68 3.89 1.21
C PHE A 64 11.82 5.32 1.75
N LYS A 65 11.03 6.28 1.23
CA LYS A 65 11.05 7.66 1.74
C LYS A 65 10.60 7.73 3.20
N GLU A 66 9.62 6.95 3.58
CA GLU A 66 9.17 6.86 4.97
C GLU A 66 10.24 6.30 5.88
N GLU A 67 10.79 5.13 5.55
CA GLU A 67 11.77 4.43 6.37
C GLU A 67 13.10 5.19 6.49
N MET A 68 13.54 5.83 5.41
CA MET A 68 14.84 6.52 5.38
C MET A 68 14.79 7.97 5.84
N ARG A 69 13.63 8.61 5.81
CA ARG A 69 13.54 10.03 6.08
C ARG A 69 12.43 10.40 7.07
N LEU A 70 11.19 10.04 6.76
CA LEU A 70 10.04 10.50 7.54
C LEU A 70 10.03 9.89 8.95
N PHE A 71 10.12 8.58 9.05
CA PHE A 71 10.09 7.87 10.33
C PHE A 71 11.25 8.23 11.25
N PRO A 72 12.51 8.30 10.79
CA PRO A 72 13.60 8.80 11.62
C PRO A 72 13.39 10.22 12.15
N MET A 73 12.80 11.11 11.34
CA MET A 73 12.49 12.47 11.79
C MET A 73 11.41 12.48 12.87
N MET A 74 10.40 11.62 12.76
CA MET A 74 9.36 11.45 13.78
C MET A 74 9.94 10.92 15.09
N GLU A 75 10.79 9.89 15.03
CA GLU A 75 11.46 9.32 16.20
C GLU A 75 12.37 10.31 16.94
N GLN A 76 12.93 11.28 16.20
CA GLN A 76 13.73 12.38 16.75
C GLN A 76 12.89 13.54 17.31
N GLY A 77 11.56 13.40 17.34
CA GLY A 77 10.64 14.41 17.85
C GLY A 77 10.13 15.41 16.81
N GLY A 78 10.52 15.23 15.55
CA GLY A 78 10.10 16.10 14.45
C GLY A 78 10.81 17.45 14.38
N ASN A 79 10.55 18.17 13.30
CA ASN A 79 11.04 19.54 13.09
C ASN A 79 10.03 20.32 12.21
N THR A 80 10.37 21.57 11.85
CA THR A 80 9.48 22.46 11.09
C THR A 80 9.17 21.98 9.67
N LEU A 81 9.95 21.04 9.11
CA LEU A 81 9.74 20.47 7.77
C LEU A 81 8.87 19.20 7.82
N LEU A 82 8.72 18.60 8.99
CA LEU A 82 8.05 17.31 9.13
C LEU A 82 6.62 17.34 8.61
N TRP A 83 5.84 18.37 8.93
CA TRP A 83 4.47 18.50 8.47
C TRP A 83 4.35 18.59 6.94
N GLN A 84 5.34 19.19 6.25
CA GLN A 84 5.36 19.25 4.79
C GLN A 84 5.57 17.84 4.18
N LEU A 85 6.43 17.04 4.81
CA LEU A 85 6.64 15.65 4.41
C LEU A 85 5.40 14.80 4.67
N VAL A 86 4.74 15.00 5.80
CA VAL A 86 3.47 14.34 6.11
C VAL A 86 2.40 14.68 5.07
N ASP A 87 2.24 15.97 4.74
CA ASP A 87 1.29 16.39 3.71
C ASP A 87 1.60 15.78 2.35
N ALA A 88 2.88 15.68 1.99
CA ALA A 88 3.31 15.03 0.75
C ALA A 88 2.96 13.52 0.75
N MET A 89 3.17 12.82 1.87
CA MET A 89 2.81 11.41 2.00
C MET A 89 1.30 11.21 1.92
N ARG A 90 0.51 12.06 2.56
CA ARG A 90 -0.96 12.03 2.43
C ARG A 90 -1.43 12.23 0.99
N ALA A 91 -0.79 13.11 0.23
CA ALA A 91 -1.08 13.30 -1.19
C ALA A 91 -0.75 12.05 -2.03
N GLU A 92 0.38 11.39 -1.75
CA GLU A 92 0.72 10.11 -2.38
C GLU A 92 -0.30 9.02 -2.04
N HIS A 93 -0.79 8.95 -0.80
CA HIS A 93 -1.86 8.03 -0.41
C HIS A 93 -3.13 8.20 -1.22
N LEU A 94 -3.54 9.42 -1.52
CA LEU A 94 -4.71 9.68 -2.37
C LEU A 94 -4.51 9.07 -3.77
N GLY A 95 -3.36 9.26 -4.37
CA GLY A 95 -3.02 8.67 -5.67
C GLY A 95 -2.98 7.13 -5.63
N GLN A 96 -2.43 6.55 -4.57
CA GLN A 96 -2.39 5.11 -4.38
C GLN A 96 -3.80 4.51 -4.19
N ARG A 97 -4.68 5.20 -3.45
CA ARG A 97 -6.08 4.78 -3.30
C ARG A 97 -6.81 4.75 -4.66
N ASP A 98 -6.60 5.75 -5.49
CA ASP A 98 -7.17 5.79 -6.85
C ASP A 98 -6.65 4.64 -7.72
N GLN A 99 -5.35 4.36 -7.67
CA GLN A 99 -4.76 3.22 -8.37
C GLN A 99 -5.37 1.88 -7.92
N ILE A 100 -5.52 1.69 -6.61
CA ILE A 100 -6.14 0.49 -6.05
C ILE A 100 -7.58 0.34 -6.57
N HIS A 101 -8.36 1.40 -6.55
CA HIS A 101 -9.73 1.37 -7.09
C HIS A 101 -9.78 1.00 -8.57
N GLN A 102 -8.90 1.54 -9.37
CA GLN A 102 -8.81 1.22 -10.80
C GLN A 102 -8.42 -0.25 -11.02
N LEU A 103 -7.45 -0.75 -10.26
CA LEU A 103 -7.01 -2.15 -10.32
C LEU A 103 -8.11 -3.12 -9.87
N GLN A 104 -8.82 -2.80 -8.80
CA GLN A 104 -9.96 -3.58 -8.32
C GLN A 104 -11.07 -3.65 -9.37
N SER A 105 -11.41 -2.52 -9.99
CA SER A 105 -12.41 -2.47 -11.05
C SER A 105 -12.00 -3.30 -12.27
N GLY A 106 -10.76 -3.14 -12.74
CA GLY A 106 -10.22 -3.92 -13.85
C GLY A 106 -10.22 -5.42 -13.56
N LEU A 107 -9.84 -5.80 -12.35
CA LEU A 107 -9.80 -7.20 -11.93
C LEU A 107 -11.21 -7.81 -11.82
N SER A 108 -12.19 -7.05 -11.35
CA SER A 108 -13.58 -7.52 -11.24
C SER A 108 -14.25 -7.72 -12.61
N LEU A 109 -13.83 -6.95 -13.61
CA LEU A 109 -14.36 -7.03 -14.98
C LEU A 109 -13.59 -7.99 -15.88
N LEU A 110 -12.47 -8.54 -15.41
CA LEU A 110 -11.61 -9.40 -16.19
C LEU A 110 -12.32 -10.70 -16.58
N VAL A 111 -12.34 -10.98 -17.87
CA VAL A 111 -12.86 -12.23 -18.45
C VAL A 111 -11.68 -13.04 -18.95
N VAL A 112 -11.65 -14.32 -18.60
CA VAL A 112 -10.57 -15.23 -18.96
C VAL A 112 -11.07 -16.34 -19.87
N PRO A 113 -10.19 -16.94 -20.72
CA PRO A 113 -10.54 -18.13 -21.49
C PRO A 113 -10.88 -19.32 -20.59
N ALA A 114 -11.60 -20.29 -21.14
CA ALA A 114 -11.90 -21.54 -20.47
C ALA A 114 -10.59 -22.23 -20.04
N GLY A 115 -10.55 -22.72 -18.79
CA GLY A 115 -9.39 -23.34 -18.20
C GLY A 115 -8.51 -22.43 -17.36
N CYS A 116 -8.76 -21.11 -17.38
CA CYS A 116 -8.00 -20.11 -16.60
C CYS A 116 -8.77 -19.61 -15.36
N GLU A 117 -9.94 -20.17 -15.06
CA GLU A 117 -10.82 -19.69 -13.99
C GLU A 117 -10.22 -19.87 -12.60
N THR A 118 -9.52 -20.97 -12.35
CA THR A 118 -8.84 -21.21 -11.06
C THR A 118 -7.74 -20.18 -10.82
N LEU A 119 -6.96 -19.88 -11.85
CA LEU A 119 -5.90 -18.87 -11.79
C LEU A 119 -6.46 -17.47 -11.53
N LEU A 120 -7.61 -17.14 -12.16
CA LEU A 120 -8.30 -15.89 -11.91
C LEU A 120 -8.81 -15.80 -10.46
N ALA A 121 -9.35 -16.89 -9.92
CA ALA A 121 -9.79 -16.95 -8.53
C ALA A 121 -8.63 -16.72 -7.55
N GLU A 122 -7.48 -17.33 -7.79
CA GLU A 122 -6.27 -17.11 -6.99
C GLU A 122 -5.80 -15.68 -7.07
N LEU A 123 -5.76 -15.09 -8.26
CA LEU A 123 -5.39 -13.70 -8.46
C LEU A 123 -6.33 -12.75 -7.72
N ARG A 124 -7.63 -12.94 -7.83
CA ARG A 124 -8.64 -12.13 -7.14
C ARG A 124 -8.50 -12.22 -5.63
N GLN A 125 -8.27 -13.40 -5.09
CA GLN A 125 -8.09 -13.59 -3.65
C GLN A 125 -6.81 -12.92 -3.15
N SER A 126 -5.69 -13.15 -3.81
CA SER A 126 -4.39 -12.61 -3.40
C SER A 126 -4.33 -11.08 -3.56
N ALA A 127 -4.82 -10.57 -4.68
CA ALA A 127 -4.91 -9.14 -4.92
C ALA A 127 -5.88 -8.45 -3.96
N GLY A 128 -7.02 -9.07 -3.68
CA GLY A 128 -8.00 -8.54 -2.72
C GLY A 128 -7.42 -8.39 -1.33
N LYS A 129 -6.67 -9.38 -0.86
CA LYS A 129 -5.97 -9.30 0.44
C LYS A 129 -4.91 -8.21 0.44
N LEU A 130 -4.09 -8.14 -0.61
CA LEU A 130 -3.06 -7.10 -0.76
C LEU A 130 -3.67 -5.70 -0.75
N PHE A 131 -4.72 -5.47 -1.51
CA PHE A 131 -5.38 -4.16 -1.56
C PHE A 131 -6.02 -3.76 -0.23
N ALA A 132 -6.63 -4.71 0.47
CA ALA A 132 -7.17 -4.47 1.82
C ALA A 132 -6.06 -4.07 2.80
N ASP A 133 -4.93 -4.76 2.78
CA ASP A 133 -3.77 -4.44 3.62
C ASP A 133 -3.16 -3.07 3.27
N LEU A 134 -3.10 -2.71 1.99
CA LEU A 134 -2.63 -1.39 1.55
C LEU A 134 -3.53 -0.27 2.05
N ILE A 135 -4.83 -0.44 1.99
CA ILE A 135 -5.80 0.55 2.52
C ILE A 135 -5.65 0.67 4.04
N GLU A 136 -5.58 -0.45 4.77
CA GLU A 136 -5.39 -0.44 6.22
C GLU A 136 -4.07 0.24 6.61
N HIS A 137 -2.99 -0.02 5.90
CA HIS A 137 -1.69 0.62 6.08
C HIS A 137 -1.80 2.14 5.98
N MET A 138 -2.36 2.64 4.89
CA MET A 138 -2.56 4.08 4.70
C MET A 138 -3.48 4.68 5.76
N ASP A 139 -4.51 3.97 6.19
CA ASP A 139 -5.42 4.43 7.24
C ASP A 139 -4.70 4.52 8.60
N VAL A 140 -3.87 3.55 8.96
CA VAL A 140 -3.08 3.60 10.20
C VAL A 140 -2.12 4.80 10.19
N GLU A 141 -1.44 5.03 9.07
CA GLU A 141 -0.56 6.19 8.94
C GLU A 141 -1.34 7.50 8.98
N ASP A 142 -2.36 7.66 8.17
CA ASP A 142 -3.11 8.91 8.05
C ASP A 142 -3.88 9.25 9.33
N GLN A 143 -4.52 8.27 9.97
CA GLN A 143 -5.43 8.49 11.09
C GLN A 143 -4.77 8.33 12.46
N VAL A 144 -3.63 7.66 12.57
CA VAL A 144 -2.96 7.43 13.85
C VAL A 144 -1.59 8.10 13.87
N LEU A 145 -0.65 7.68 13.02
CA LEU A 145 0.72 8.18 13.09
C LEU A 145 0.81 9.66 12.68
N PHE A 146 0.30 10.01 11.51
CA PHE A 146 0.44 11.36 10.96
C PHE A 146 -0.34 12.41 11.76
N GLU A 147 -1.44 12.03 12.42
CA GLU A 147 -2.18 12.93 13.30
C GLU A 147 -1.34 13.41 14.51
N ARG A 148 -0.37 12.60 14.94
CA ARG A 148 0.54 12.99 16.04
C ARG A 148 1.51 14.09 15.65
N PHE A 149 1.79 14.23 14.34
CA PHE A 149 2.77 15.16 13.78
C PHE A 149 2.16 16.21 12.85
N GLY A 150 0.83 16.26 12.76
CA GLY A 150 0.11 17.24 11.95
C GLY A 150 0.30 18.66 12.47
N ARG A 151 -0.06 19.66 11.65
CA ARG A 151 -0.12 21.06 12.11
C ARG A 151 -1.02 21.11 13.34
N ARG A 152 -0.44 21.32 14.50
CA ARG A 152 -1.22 21.77 15.65
C ARG A 152 -1.85 23.11 15.22
N GLY A 153 -3.17 23.13 15.14
CA GLY A 153 -3.89 24.32 14.78
C GLY A 153 -3.35 25.53 15.55
N ARG A 154 -3.20 26.61 14.84
CA ARG A 154 -2.93 27.90 15.46
C ARG A 154 -4.09 28.31 16.37
#